data_f8c2ad8bf422951e74332b904fc2f62b
#
_entry.id   f8c2ad8bf422951e74332b904fc2f62b
#
_cell.length_a   1.000
_cell.length_b   1.000
_cell.length_c   1.000
_cell.angle_alpha   90.00
_cell.angle_beta   90.00
_cell.angle_gamma   90.00
#
_symmetry.space_group_name_H-M   'P 1'
#
loop_
_entity.id
_entity.type
_entity.pdbx_description
1 polymer ?
#
loop_
_entity_poly.entity_id
_entity_poly.type
_entity_poly.pdbx_seq_one_letter_code
_entity_poly.pdbx_strand_id
1 'polypeptide(L)'
;DDDGVVLHTEPGERPLRARLVVAADGANSLVRSAAGLEANVEDYQQVAIVAHVASSRPADGTAYERFTSSGPFAVLPLHDGHYGIVWTLSPAVAEEILALSDADYLARLQVAFGWRIGRLLTVGRRQAYPLRLTRAAAVTAERCVLIGNAAQALHPVAGQGFNLGLRDAVTLAEILMDSLADAKRDERVVDVGSAELLAEFAHRRSADREGIIDFTDRLVKLFGDQRPGVPLLRDVGLLLFDLSPTAKQAMSRLSWGFSGQIPRLARGLPLPGVKSA
;
A
#
# COMPACT_ATOMS: atom_id res chain seq x y z
N ASP A 1 14.39 -27.76 -4.15
CA ASP A 1 15.30 -28.74 -3.50
C ASP A 1 15.93 -28.07 -2.26
N ASP A 2 16.53 -28.85 -1.40
CA ASP A 2 17.06 -28.38 -0.10
C ASP A 2 18.05 -27.22 -0.20
N ASP A 3 18.71 -27.04 -1.35
CA ASP A 3 19.75 -26.05 -1.56
C ASP A 3 19.32 -24.83 -2.38
N GLY A 4 18.15 -24.83 -2.98
CA GLY A 4 17.71 -23.73 -3.84
C GLY A 4 16.39 -23.93 -4.53
N VAL A 5 15.96 -22.88 -5.20
CA VAL A 5 14.77 -22.81 -6.02
C VAL A 5 15.17 -22.48 -7.47
N VAL A 6 14.53 -23.13 -8.43
CA VAL A 6 14.75 -22.89 -9.85
C VAL A 6 13.56 -22.09 -10.42
N LEU A 7 13.89 -20.96 -11.03
CA LEU A 7 12.93 -20.08 -11.69
C LEU A 7 13.01 -20.30 -13.20
N HIS A 8 11.89 -20.69 -13.80
CA HIS A 8 11.70 -20.72 -15.25
C HIS A 8 10.99 -19.43 -15.64
N THR A 9 11.67 -18.57 -16.41
CA THR A 9 11.15 -17.27 -16.85
C THR A 9 10.35 -17.45 -18.16
N GLU A 10 10.99 -17.27 -19.30
CA GLU A 10 10.33 -17.44 -20.61
C GLU A 10 10.76 -18.74 -21.29
N PRO A 11 9.93 -19.30 -22.20
CA PRO A 11 10.31 -20.48 -22.98
C PRO A 11 11.60 -20.22 -23.78
N GLY A 12 12.63 -21.05 -23.53
CA GLY A 12 13.93 -20.96 -24.20
C GLY A 12 14.99 -20.17 -23.44
N GLU A 13 14.66 -19.51 -22.37
CA GLU A 13 15.65 -18.90 -21.46
C GLU A 13 16.27 -19.92 -20.50
N ARG A 14 17.50 -19.62 -20.06
CA ARG A 14 18.16 -20.47 -19.06
C ARG A 14 17.48 -20.28 -17.71
N PRO A 15 17.13 -21.37 -17.00
CA PRO A 15 16.55 -21.30 -15.67
C PRO A 15 17.52 -20.60 -14.71
N LEU A 16 16.98 -19.76 -13.84
CA LEU A 16 17.72 -19.08 -12.79
C LEU A 16 17.66 -19.92 -11.51
N ARG A 17 18.81 -20.22 -10.92
CA ARG A 17 18.87 -20.87 -9.61
C ARG A 17 19.12 -19.81 -8.54
N ALA A 18 18.31 -19.81 -7.50
CA ALA A 18 18.39 -18.89 -6.37
C ALA A 18 18.25 -19.64 -5.04
N ARG A 19 18.80 -19.10 -3.97
CA ARG A 19 18.62 -19.65 -2.61
C ARG A 19 17.36 -19.13 -1.93
N LEU A 20 16.87 -17.97 -2.39
CA LEU A 20 15.63 -17.33 -1.93
C LEU A 20 15.01 -16.59 -3.10
N VAL A 21 13.70 -16.71 -3.23
CA VAL A 21 12.88 -15.89 -4.14
C VAL A 21 12.09 -14.87 -3.31
N VAL A 22 12.20 -13.62 -3.70
CA VAL A 22 11.42 -12.52 -3.12
C VAL A 22 10.37 -12.07 -4.14
N ALA A 23 9.12 -12.44 -3.91
CA ALA A 23 8.00 -12.05 -4.77
C ALA A 23 7.56 -10.61 -4.46
N ALA A 24 7.78 -9.71 -5.40
CA ALA A 24 7.37 -8.31 -5.36
C ALA A 24 6.62 -7.89 -6.63
N ASP A 25 6.02 -8.85 -7.33
CA ASP A 25 5.43 -8.78 -8.67
C ASP A 25 3.96 -8.33 -8.68
N GLY A 26 3.48 -7.75 -7.56
CA GLY A 26 2.19 -7.06 -7.50
C GLY A 26 1.01 -7.94 -7.08
N ALA A 27 -0.19 -7.38 -7.11
CA ALA A 27 -1.41 -8.02 -6.59
C ALA A 27 -1.76 -9.34 -7.30
N ASN A 28 -1.43 -9.44 -8.59
CA ASN A 28 -1.64 -10.63 -9.41
C ASN A 28 -0.38 -11.50 -9.48
N SER A 29 0.38 -11.59 -8.41
CA SER A 29 1.67 -12.25 -8.33
C SER A 29 1.65 -13.67 -8.93
N LEU A 30 2.45 -13.85 -9.97
CA LEU A 30 2.69 -15.16 -10.58
C LEU A 30 3.56 -16.03 -9.67
N VAL A 31 4.53 -15.43 -9.00
CA VAL A 31 5.41 -16.13 -8.05
C VAL A 31 4.61 -16.66 -6.87
N ARG A 32 3.68 -15.87 -6.31
CA ARG A 32 2.76 -16.36 -5.26
C ARG A 32 2.00 -17.59 -5.70
N SER A 33 1.41 -17.55 -6.90
CA SER A 33 0.65 -18.67 -7.44
C SER A 33 1.53 -19.90 -7.70
N ALA A 34 2.73 -19.71 -8.25
CA ALA A 34 3.69 -20.78 -8.51
C ALA A 34 4.21 -21.41 -7.21
N ALA A 35 4.32 -20.63 -6.12
CA ALA A 35 4.68 -21.11 -4.79
C ALA A 35 3.52 -21.81 -4.05
N GLY A 36 2.34 -21.97 -4.68
CA GLY A 36 1.17 -22.59 -4.06
C GLY A 36 0.52 -21.76 -2.95
N LEU A 37 0.83 -20.48 -2.88
CA LEU A 37 0.28 -19.55 -1.88
C LEU A 37 -1.03 -18.95 -2.36
N GLU A 38 -2.11 -19.29 -1.69
CA GLU A 38 -3.44 -18.76 -1.97
C GLU A 38 -3.59 -17.31 -1.46
N ALA A 39 -4.53 -16.57 -2.06
CA ALA A 39 -4.90 -15.26 -1.59
C ALA A 39 -6.43 -15.10 -1.60
N ASN A 40 -6.95 -14.50 -0.54
CA ASN A 40 -8.33 -14.02 -0.51
C ASN A 40 -8.40 -12.68 -1.25
N VAL A 41 -9.38 -12.56 -2.15
CA VAL A 41 -9.63 -11.33 -2.91
C VAL A 41 -11.06 -10.86 -2.62
N GLU A 42 -11.20 -9.68 -2.05
CA GLU A 42 -12.47 -9.01 -1.83
C GLU A 42 -12.58 -7.82 -2.79
N ASP A 43 -13.61 -7.78 -3.62
CA ASP A 43 -13.85 -6.68 -4.55
C ASP A 43 -14.72 -5.62 -3.84
N TYR A 44 -14.18 -4.40 -3.72
CA TYR A 44 -14.92 -3.29 -3.11
C TYR A 44 -16.03 -2.72 -3.99
N GLN A 45 -16.17 -3.22 -5.23
CA GLN A 45 -17.10 -2.66 -6.23
C GLN A 45 -16.85 -1.17 -6.46
N GLN A 46 -15.58 -0.79 -6.44
CA GLN A 46 -15.09 0.57 -6.61
C GLN A 46 -13.95 0.62 -7.62
N VAL A 47 -13.82 1.77 -8.27
CA VAL A 47 -12.74 2.09 -9.22
C VAL A 47 -12.12 3.42 -8.79
N ALA A 48 -10.79 3.46 -8.71
CA ALA A 48 -10.06 4.71 -8.53
C ALA A 48 -9.69 5.27 -9.90
N ILE A 49 -10.15 6.48 -10.21
CA ILE A 49 -9.64 7.27 -11.34
C ILE A 49 -8.44 8.07 -10.82
N VAL A 50 -7.29 7.84 -11.46
CA VAL A 50 -6.04 8.55 -11.14
C VAL A 50 -5.72 9.50 -12.30
N ALA A 51 -5.42 10.76 -11.96
CA ALA A 51 -5.03 11.78 -12.92
C ALA A 51 -4.13 12.83 -12.26
N HIS A 52 -3.36 13.56 -13.08
CA HIS A 52 -2.68 14.78 -12.64
C HIS A 52 -3.48 15.99 -13.10
N VAL A 53 -3.59 17.01 -12.24
CA VAL A 53 -4.29 18.25 -12.56
C VAL A 53 -3.44 19.46 -12.21
N ALA A 54 -3.53 20.50 -13.04
CA ALA A 54 -3.08 21.83 -12.66
C ALA A 54 -4.24 22.62 -12.04
N SER A 55 -3.93 23.49 -11.12
CA SER A 55 -4.92 24.38 -10.50
C SER A 55 -4.41 25.82 -10.44
N SER A 56 -5.33 26.76 -10.21
CA SER A 56 -5.00 28.20 -10.07
C SER A 56 -4.23 28.51 -8.77
N ARG A 57 -4.15 27.56 -7.86
CA ARG A 57 -3.30 27.60 -6.67
C ARG A 57 -2.31 26.45 -6.75
N PRO A 58 -1.01 26.71 -6.87
CA PRO A 58 0.00 25.68 -6.89
C PRO A 58 -0.02 24.86 -5.60
N ALA A 59 0.44 23.63 -5.68
CA ALA A 59 0.54 22.74 -4.53
C ALA A 59 1.51 23.32 -3.47
N ASP A 60 1.04 23.40 -2.23
CA ASP A 60 1.76 23.95 -1.07
C ASP A 60 2.28 22.90 -0.09
N GLY A 61 2.30 21.63 -0.53
CA GLY A 61 2.67 20.47 0.30
C GLY A 61 1.51 19.90 1.11
N THR A 62 0.30 20.48 1.03
CA THR A 62 -0.88 19.95 1.72
C THR A 62 -1.54 18.83 0.91
N ALA A 63 -1.68 17.66 1.51
CA ALA A 63 -2.50 16.57 1.00
C ALA A 63 -3.92 16.68 1.56
N TYR A 64 -4.90 16.43 0.71
CA TYR A 64 -6.31 16.43 1.09
C TYR A 64 -6.90 15.04 0.86
N GLU A 65 -7.66 14.56 1.82
CA GLU A 65 -8.49 13.37 1.65
C GLU A 65 -9.92 13.68 2.11
N ARG A 66 -10.87 13.39 1.26
CA ARG A 66 -12.27 13.63 1.49
C ARG A 66 -13.03 12.32 1.33
N PHE A 67 -13.81 11.95 2.32
CA PHE A 67 -14.70 10.79 2.20
C PHE A 67 -16.03 11.23 1.59
N THR A 68 -16.41 10.58 0.51
CA THR A 68 -17.68 10.79 -0.19
C THR A 68 -18.54 9.54 -0.09
N SER A 69 -19.80 9.62 -0.50
CA SER A 69 -20.69 8.45 -0.55
C SER A 69 -20.24 7.35 -1.52
N SER A 70 -19.38 7.69 -2.50
CA SER A 70 -18.82 6.73 -3.46
C SER A 70 -17.46 6.18 -3.00
N GLY A 71 -16.85 6.76 -1.98
CA GLY A 71 -15.55 6.37 -1.46
C GLY A 71 -14.60 7.54 -1.21
N PRO A 72 -13.35 7.26 -0.85
CA PRO A 72 -12.33 8.29 -0.64
C PRO A 72 -11.99 9.07 -1.91
N PHE A 73 -11.70 10.34 -1.73
CA PHE A 73 -11.23 11.22 -2.77
C PHE A 73 -9.98 11.95 -2.28
N ALA A 74 -8.81 11.55 -2.77
CA ALA A 74 -7.53 12.14 -2.39
C ALA A 74 -7.04 13.14 -3.44
N VAL A 75 -6.46 14.24 -2.96
CA VAL A 75 -5.76 15.26 -3.75
C VAL A 75 -4.39 15.45 -3.12
N LEU A 76 -3.36 15.04 -3.83
CA LEU A 76 -2.00 14.92 -3.33
C LEU A 76 -1.08 15.93 -4.01
N PRO A 77 -0.28 16.71 -3.26
CA PRO A 77 0.64 17.66 -3.84
C PRO A 77 1.77 16.92 -4.57
N LEU A 78 2.14 17.41 -5.76
CA LEU A 78 3.28 16.94 -6.52
C LEU A 78 4.39 17.98 -6.50
N HIS A 79 5.63 17.55 -6.71
CA HIS A 79 6.82 18.39 -6.64
C HIS A 79 6.90 19.48 -7.73
N ASP A 80 6.14 19.31 -8.81
CA ASP A 80 6.03 20.24 -9.96
C ASP A 80 4.94 21.29 -9.80
N GLY A 81 4.32 21.38 -8.62
CA GLY A 81 3.23 22.32 -8.32
C GLY A 81 1.85 21.85 -8.79
N HIS A 82 1.76 20.66 -9.40
CA HIS A 82 0.50 20.01 -9.74
C HIS A 82 -0.07 19.20 -8.57
N TYR A 83 -1.26 18.66 -8.77
CA TYR A 83 -1.90 17.73 -7.85
C TYR A 83 -2.14 16.38 -8.52
N GLY A 84 -1.81 15.30 -7.81
CA GLY A 84 -2.28 13.96 -8.13
C GLY A 84 -3.68 13.75 -7.56
N ILE A 85 -4.60 13.25 -8.39
CA ILE A 85 -5.97 12.94 -8.00
C ILE A 85 -6.12 11.43 -7.89
N VAL A 86 -6.76 10.97 -6.82
CA VAL A 86 -7.27 9.60 -6.68
C VAL A 86 -8.75 9.70 -6.31
N TRP A 87 -9.61 9.53 -7.30
CA TRP A 87 -11.06 9.69 -7.16
C TRP A 87 -11.75 8.33 -7.21
N THR A 88 -12.28 7.90 -6.08
CA THR A 88 -12.97 6.61 -5.96
C THR A 88 -14.45 6.77 -6.32
N LEU A 89 -14.92 5.91 -7.21
CA LEU A 89 -16.28 5.90 -7.76
C LEU A 89 -16.78 4.46 -7.90
N SER A 90 -18.11 4.29 -8.07
CA SER A 90 -18.65 3.00 -8.52
C SER A 90 -18.22 2.75 -9.99
N PRO A 91 -18.14 1.48 -10.43
CA PRO A 91 -17.70 1.15 -11.79
C PRO A 91 -18.48 1.88 -12.90
N ALA A 92 -19.80 1.92 -12.79
CA ALA A 92 -20.65 2.60 -13.79
C ALA A 92 -20.37 4.10 -13.86
N VAL A 93 -20.26 4.78 -12.72
CA VAL A 93 -19.96 6.22 -12.69
C VAL A 93 -18.52 6.49 -13.16
N ALA A 94 -17.56 5.61 -12.84
CA ALA A 94 -16.19 5.75 -13.32
C ALA A 94 -16.11 5.68 -14.84
N GLU A 95 -16.88 4.77 -15.49
CA GLU A 95 -16.97 4.66 -16.94
C GLU A 95 -17.53 5.94 -17.56
N GLU A 96 -18.62 6.48 -17.02
CA GLU A 96 -19.19 7.76 -17.46
C GLU A 96 -18.19 8.90 -17.37
N ILE A 97 -17.49 9.02 -16.23
CA ILE A 97 -16.51 10.07 -15.98
C ILE A 97 -15.30 9.96 -16.89
N LEU A 98 -14.83 8.75 -17.20
CA LEU A 98 -13.70 8.53 -18.11
C LEU A 98 -14.03 8.89 -19.56
N ALA A 99 -15.29 8.76 -19.96
CA ALA A 99 -15.77 9.11 -21.31
C ALA A 99 -15.93 10.62 -21.55
N LEU A 100 -15.90 11.44 -20.49
CA LEU A 100 -16.06 12.89 -20.59
C LEU A 100 -14.91 13.57 -21.33
N SER A 101 -15.19 14.70 -21.97
CA SER A 101 -14.16 15.63 -22.42
C SER A 101 -13.33 16.14 -21.23
N ASP A 102 -12.13 16.68 -21.48
CA ASP A 102 -11.30 17.24 -20.39
C ASP A 102 -12.01 18.39 -19.67
N ALA A 103 -12.75 19.23 -20.41
CA ALA A 103 -13.50 20.34 -19.83
C ALA A 103 -14.63 19.85 -18.91
N ASP A 104 -15.41 18.86 -19.35
CA ASP A 104 -16.51 18.29 -18.58
C ASP A 104 -15.98 17.49 -17.37
N TYR A 105 -14.87 16.75 -17.55
CA TYR A 105 -14.21 16.05 -16.46
C TYR A 105 -13.77 17.03 -15.37
N LEU A 106 -13.08 18.12 -15.74
CA LEU A 106 -12.65 19.16 -14.78
C LEU A 106 -13.84 19.83 -14.08
N ALA A 107 -14.93 20.07 -14.79
CA ALA A 107 -16.16 20.63 -14.20
C ALA A 107 -16.75 19.64 -13.16
N ARG A 108 -16.86 18.36 -13.50
CA ARG A 108 -17.34 17.33 -12.57
C ARG A 108 -16.41 17.15 -11.38
N LEU A 109 -15.09 17.14 -11.61
CA LEU A 109 -14.08 17.04 -10.57
C LEU A 109 -14.13 18.25 -9.62
N GLN A 110 -14.30 19.46 -10.17
CA GLN A 110 -14.43 20.70 -9.39
C GLN A 110 -15.65 20.66 -8.47
N VAL A 111 -16.78 20.18 -8.96
CA VAL A 111 -18.00 20.03 -8.15
C VAL A 111 -17.78 19.00 -7.04
N ALA A 112 -17.16 17.87 -7.36
CA ALA A 112 -16.95 16.76 -6.41
C ALA A 112 -15.95 17.14 -5.30
N PHE A 113 -14.85 17.82 -5.64
CA PHE A 113 -13.81 18.20 -4.67
C PHE A 113 -14.10 19.55 -4.00
N GLY A 114 -14.64 20.51 -4.73
CA GLY A 114 -14.81 21.90 -4.29
C GLY A 114 -13.64 22.79 -4.70
N TRP A 115 -13.53 23.97 -4.06
CA TRP A 115 -12.64 25.07 -4.46
C TRP A 115 -11.41 25.23 -3.56
N ARG A 116 -11.12 24.27 -2.70
CA ARG A 116 -10.05 24.39 -1.69
C ARG A 116 -8.67 24.60 -2.31
N ILE A 117 -8.38 23.95 -3.43
CA ILE A 117 -7.15 24.10 -4.21
C ILE A 117 -7.27 25.14 -5.34
N GLY A 118 -8.34 25.94 -5.35
CA GLY A 118 -8.63 26.89 -6.42
C GLY A 118 -9.36 26.27 -7.60
N ARG A 119 -9.32 26.95 -8.76
CA ARG A 119 -9.93 26.47 -9.99
C ARG A 119 -9.04 25.43 -10.66
N LEU A 120 -9.60 24.29 -11.06
CA LEU A 120 -8.92 23.28 -11.88
C LEU A 120 -8.78 23.81 -13.32
N LEU A 121 -7.58 23.72 -13.86
CA LEU A 121 -7.22 24.35 -15.15
C LEU A 121 -7.02 23.31 -16.26
N THR A 122 -6.24 22.27 -15.97
CA THR A 122 -5.92 21.20 -16.93
C THR A 122 -5.92 19.86 -16.25
N VAL A 123 -6.15 18.80 -17.04
CA VAL A 123 -6.01 17.42 -16.61
C VAL A 123 -5.12 16.66 -17.60
N GLY A 124 -4.26 15.81 -17.05
CA GLY A 124 -3.47 14.87 -17.84
C GLY A 124 -4.23 13.57 -18.13
N ARG A 125 -3.48 12.54 -18.52
CA ARG A 125 -4.05 11.22 -18.80
C ARG A 125 -4.79 10.68 -17.57
N ARG A 126 -6.02 10.22 -17.77
CA ARG A 126 -6.84 9.55 -16.78
C ARG A 126 -6.63 8.04 -16.86
N GLN A 127 -6.41 7.39 -15.71
CA GLN A 127 -6.27 5.94 -15.61
C GLN A 127 -7.24 5.41 -14.57
N ALA A 128 -7.82 4.25 -14.83
CA ALA A 128 -8.76 3.59 -13.91
C ALA A 128 -8.16 2.31 -13.35
N TYR A 129 -8.34 2.12 -12.06
CA TYR A 129 -7.86 0.95 -11.32
C TYR A 129 -9.01 0.36 -10.50
N PRO A 130 -9.46 -0.87 -10.80
CA PRO A 130 -10.40 -1.59 -9.93
C PRO A 130 -9.79 -1.76 -8.53
N LEU A 131 -10.59 -1.49 -7.51
CA LEU A 131 -10.14 -1.55 -6.13
C LEU A 131 -10.55 -2.88 -5.50
N ARG A 132 -9.53 -3.64 -5.08
CA ARG A 132 -9.68 -4.94 -4.44
C ARG A 132 -8.76 -5.03 -3.24
N LEU A 133 -9.22 -5.65 -2.18
CA LEU A 133 -8.35 -6.16 -1.13
C LEU A 133 -7.82 -7.52 -1.57
N THR A 134 -6.52 -7.66 -1.70
CA THR A 134 -5.87 -8.96 -1.85
C THR A 134 -5.08 -9.24 -0.58
N ARG A 135 -5.26 -10.41 0.01
CA ARG A 135 -4.58 -10.85 1.22
C ARG A 135 -4.08 -12.28 1.04
N ALA A 136 -2.78 -12.46 0.92
CA ALA A 136 -2.18 -13.78 0.89
C ALA A 136 -2.44 -14.51 2.23
N ALA A 137 -2.83 -15.78 2.15
CA ALA A 137 -3.09 -16.64 3.31
C ALA A 137 -1.81 -16.87 4.13
N ALA A 138 -0.67 -16.99 3.44
CA ALA A 138 0.65 -16.99 4.05
C ALA A 138 1.59 -16.09 3.22
N VAL A 139 2.60 -15.52 3.87
CA VAL A 139 3.60 -14.64 3.20
C VAL A 139 4.90 -15.36 2.89
N THR A 140 5.02 -16.62 3.29
CA THR A 140 6.21 -17.45 3.05
C THR A 140 5.83 -18.84 2.60
N ALA A 141 6.66 -19.43 1.74
CA ALA A 141 6.67 -20.84 1.35
C ALA A 141 8.11 -21.30 1.34
N GLU A 142 8.37 -22.57 0.98
CA GLU A 142 9.73 -23.07 0.84
C GLU A 142 10.56 -22.17 -0.07
N ARG A 143 11.63 -21.57 0.47
CA ARG A 143 12.54 -20.64 -0.22
C ARG A 143 11.87 -19.47 -0.95
N CYS A 144 10.68 -19.08 -0.51
CA CYS A 144 9.91 -17.99 -1.12
C CYS A 144 9.33 -17.08 -0.04
N VAL A 145 9.43 -15.76 -0.25
CA VAL A 145 8.82 -14.73 0.59
C VAL A 145 8.07 -13.72 -0.27
N LEU A 146 6.85 -13.36 0.15
CA LEU A 146 6.04 -12.33 -0.49
C LEU A 146 6.21 -11.00 0.23
N ILE A 147 6.38 -9.92 -0.54
CA ILE A 147 6.44 -8.55 -0.01
C ILE A 147 5.52 -7.62 -0.82
N GLY A 148 5.10 -6.53 -0.19
CA GLY A 148 4.28 -5.52 -0.85
C GLY A 148 2.97 -6.08 -1.40
N ASN A 149 2.59 -5.67 -2.62
CA ASN A 149 1.31 -6.06 -3.20
C ASN A 149 1.22 -7.56 -3.56
N ALA A 150 2.34 -8.29 -3.62
CA ALA A 150 2.30 -9.74 -3.77
C ALA A 150 1.77 -10.42 -2.50
N ALA A 151 2.07 -9.86 -1.32
CA ALA A 151 1.56 -10.33 -0.03
C ALA A 151 0.17 -9.74 0.30
N GLN A 152 -0.02 -8.44 0.08
CA GLN A 152 -1.27 -7.73 0.34
C GLN A 152 -1.43 -6.49 -0.54
N ALA A 153 -2.51 -6.41 -1.30
CA ALA A 153 -2.90 -5.19 -2.01
C ALA A 153 -4.09 -4.55 -1.29
N LEU A 154 -3.95 -3.28 -0.91
CA LEU A 154 -4.90 -2.55 -0.08
C LEU A 154 -5.68 -1.53 -0.90
N HIS A 155 -6.82 -1.12 -0.37
CA HIS A 155 -7.48 0.10 -0.85
C HIS A 155 -6.51 1.30 -0.69
N PRO A 156 -6.44 2.23 -1.65
CA PRO A 156 -5.48 3.36 -1.61
C PRO A 156 -5.77 4.38 -0.50
N VAL A 157 -6.82 4.19 0.30
CA VAL A 157 -7.16 5.06 1.43
C VAL A 157 -5.98 5.22 2.38
N ALA A 158 -5.71 6.45 2.77
CA ALA A 158 -4.58 6.83 3.64
C ALA A 158 -3.18 6.42 3.13
N GLY A 159 -3.02 6.00 1.87
CA GLY A 159 -1.73 5.73 1.23
C GLY A 159 -0.89 4.61 1.87
N GLN A 160 -1.50 3.66 2.60
CA GLN A 160 -0.76 2.69 3.43
C GLN A 160 -0.09 1.55 2.64
N GLY A 161 -0.56 1.24 1.42
CA GLY A 161 -0.05 0.09 0.66
C GLY A 161 1.45 0.17 0.37
N PHE A 162 1.94 1.33 -0.08
CA PHE A 162 3.37 1.54 -0.33
C PHE A 162 4.20 1.45 0.96
N ASN A 163 3.74 2.10 2.03
CA ASN A 163 4.43 2.10 3.32
C ASN A 163 4.55 0.68 3.89
N LEU A 164 3.51 -0.14 3.76
CA LEU A 164 3.52 -1.52 4.21
C LEU A 164 4.53 -2.36 3.42
N GLY A 165 4.53 -2.23 2.09
CA GLY A 165 5.50 -2.92 1.22
C GLY A 165 6.95 -2.50 1.46
N LEU A 166 7.19 -1.21 1.72
CA LEU A 166 8.53 -0.73 2.08
C LEU A 166 9.00 -1.32 3.41
N ARG A 167 8.12 -1.40 4.42
CA ARG A 167 8.43 -2.06 5.69
C ARG A 167 8.70 -3.56 5.52
N ASP A 168 7.99 -4.25 4.62
CA ASP A 168 8.27 -5.64 4.30
C ASP A 168 9.70 -5.78 3.78
N ALA A 169 10.10 -4.98 2.79
CA ALA A 169 11.42 -5.02 2.19
C ALA A 169 12.53 -4.72 3.21
N VAL A 170 12.35 -3.68 4.04
CA VAL A 170 13.34 -3.29 5.05
C VAL A 170 13.45 -4.32 6.17
N THR A 171 12.34 -4.91 6.63
CA THR A 171 12.35 -5.98 7.65
C THR A 171 13.07 -7.23 7.13
N LEU A 172 12.78 -7.63 5.87
CA LEU A 172 13.48 -8.75 5.25
C LEU A 172 14.98 -8.49 5.15
N ALA A 173 15.38 -7.31 4.66
CA ALA A 173 16.78 -6.92 4.58
C ALA A 173 17.48 -6.94 5.95
N GLU A 174 16.82 -6.47 7.01
CA GLU A 174 17.35 -6.48 8.37
C GLU A 174 17.60 -7.91 8.86
N ILE A 175 16.63 -8.81 8.71
CA ILE A 175 16.74 -10.21 9.12
C ILE A 175 17.90 -10.91 8.38
N LEU A 176 17.98 -10.73 7.06
CA LEU A 176 19.04 -11.33 6.25
C LEU A 176 20.44 -10.80 6.64
N MET A 177 20.57 -9.48 6.84
CA MET A 177 21.83 -8.87 7.22
C MET A 177 22.27 -9.25 8.63
N ASP A 178 21.36 -9.34 9.60
CA ASP A 178 21.66 -9.81 10.94
C ASP A 178 22.19 -11.25 10.90
N SER A 179 21.49 -12.14 10.16
CA SER A 179 21.91 -13.53 10.02
C SER A 179 23.27 -13.68 9.34
N LEU A 180 23.52 -12.88 8.27
CA LEU A 180 24.83 -12.87 7.60
C LEU A 180 25.95 -12.35 8.51
N ALA A 181 25.69 -11.33 9.33
CA ALA A 181 26.67 -10.79 10.26
C ALA A 181 27.03 -11.80 11.37
N ASP A 182 26.02 -12.48 11.92
CA ASP A 182 26.20 -13.53 12.91
C ASP A 182 26.98 -14.73 12.34
N ALA A 183 26.63 -15.17 11.15
CA ALA A 183 27.32 -16.26 10.50
C ALA A 183 28.78 -15.96 10.18
N LYS A 184 29.08 -14.71 9.77
CA LYS A 184 30.45 -14.27 9.55
C LYS A 184 31.27 -14.30 10.84
N ARG A 185 30.65 -13.96 11.98
CA ARG A 185 31.31 -14.00 13.28
C ARG A 185 31.58 -15.45 13.72
N ASP A 186 30.64 -16.35 13.42
CA ASP A 186 30.67 -17.76 13.84
C ASP A 186 31.32 -18.69 12.77
N GLU A 187 31.88 -18.10 11.69
CA GLU A 187 32.52 -18.82 10.57
C GLU A 187 31.62 -19.88 9.92
N ARG A 188 30.31 -19.65 9.87
CA ARG A 188 29.31 -20.56 9.29
C ARG A 188 28.69 -20.01 8.01
N VAL A 189 28.13 -20.88 7.18
CA VAL A 189 27.38 -20.50 5.98
C VAL A 189 25.91 -20.30 6.37
N VAL A 190 25.31 -19.16 5.94
CA VAL A 190 23.89 -18.88 6.11
C VAL A 190 23.10 -19.45 4.93
N ASP A 191 22.03 -20.15 5.23
CA ASP A 191 20.98 -20.40 4.26
C ASP A 191 19.92 -19.28 4.32
N VAL A 192 20.00 -18.33 3.40
CA VAL A 192 19.09 -17.18 3.32
C VAL A 192 17.64 -17.55 3.00
N GLY A 193 17.42 -18.78 2.53
CA GLY A 193 16.07 -19.33 2.23
C GLY A 193 15.57 -20.30 3.31
N SER A 194 16.26 -20.38 4.47
CA SER A 194 15.89 -21.32 5.53
C SER A 194 14.50 -21.01 6.11
N ALA A 195 13.82 -22.06 6.56
CA ALA A 195 12.49 -21.95 7.16
C ALA A 195 12.47 -21.05 8.41
N GLU A 196 13.56 -21.03 9.19
CA GLU A 196 13.69 -20.22 10.39
C GLU A 196 13.69 -18.73 10.07
N LEU A 197 14.49 -18.29 9.06
CA LEU A 197 14.54 -16.89 8.64
C LEU A 197 13.21 -16.42 8.06
N LEU A 198 12.56 -17.29 7.28
CA LEU A 198 11.24 -16.99 6.71
C LEU A 198 10.15 -16.94 7.78
N ALA A 199 10.18 -17.81 8.77
CA ALA A 199 9.27 -17.78 9.92
C ALA A 199 9.46 -16.52 10.76
N GLU A 200 10.70 -16.09 11.00
CA GLU A 200 11.01 -14.84 11.70
C GLU A 200 10.46 -13.63 10.94
N PHE A 201 10.62 -13.58 9.60
CA PHE A 201 10.02 -12.52 8.77
C PHE A 201 8.49 -12.52 8.92
N ALA A 202 7.84 -13.66 8.74
CA ALA A 202 6.39 -13.77 8.86
C ALA A 202 5.90 -13.30 10.24
N HIS A 203 6.60 -13.70 11.30
CA HIS A 203 6.29 -13.31 12.68
C HIS A 203 6.42 -11.80 12.90
N ARG A 204 7.56 -11.20 12.51
CA ARG A 204 7.79 -9.75 12.69
C ARG A 204 6.79 -8.89 11.91
N ARG A 205 6.32 -9.39 10.76
CA ARG A 205 5.40 -8.63 9.90
C ARG A 205 3.92 -8.85 10.21
N SER A 206 3.56 -9.93 10.91
CA SER A 206 2.16 -10.33 11.12
C SER A 206 1.30 -9.23 11.74
N ALA A 207 1.69 -8.72 12.90
CA ALA A 207 0.87 -7.74 13.65
C ALA A 207 0.70 -6.41 12.90
N ASP A 208 1.77 -5.89 12.27
CA ASP A 208 1.73 -4.66 11.49
C ASP A 208 0.87 -4.83 10.22
N ARG A 209 1.07 -5.94 9.51
CA ARG A 209 0.31 -6.30 8.32
C ARG A 209 -1.19 -6.43 8.62
N GLU A 210 -1.56 -7.24 9.60
CA GLU A 210 -2.96 -7.44 10.00
C GLU A 210 -3.60 -6.14 10.47
N GLY A 211 -2.92 -5.39 11.33
CA GLY A 211 -3.41 -4.11 11.84
C GLY A 211 -3.71 -3.09 10.75
N ILE A 212 -2.83 -2.96 9.74
CA ILE A 212 -3.04 -2.03 8.62
C ILE A 212 -4.15 -2.52 7.67
N ILE A 213 -4.19 -3.82 7.37
CA ILE A 213 -5.25 -4.41 6.53
C ILE A 213 -6.62 -4.15 7.19
N ASP A 214 -6.77 -4.52 8.45
CA ASP A 214 -8.04 -4.35 9.18
C ASP A 214 -8.44 -2.88 9.33
N PHE A 215 -7.47 -2.01 9.58
CA PHE A 215 -7.71 -0.58 9.68
C PHE A 215 -8.23 0.01 8.36
N THR A 216 -7.55 -0.25 7.26
CA THR A 216 -7.93 0.29 5.95
C THR A 216 -9.27 -0.28 5.47
N ASP A 217 -9.51 -1.57 5.66
CA ASP A 217 -10.76 -2.22 5.30
C ASP A 217 -11.95 -1.67 6.09
N ARG A 218 -11.81 -1.57 7.43
CA ARG A 218 -12.85 -0.98 8.29
C ARG A 218 -13.12 0.47 7.95
N LEU A 219 -12.08 1.24 7.60
CA LEU A 219 -12.23 2.63 7.21
C LEU A 219 -13.09 2.75 5.94
N VAL A 220 -12.76 1.96 4.91
CA VAL A 220 -13.54 1.94 3.65
C VAL A 220 -14.99 1.53 3.91
N LYS A 221 -15.21 0.46 4.67
CA LYS A 221 -16.55 -0.06 4.99
C LYS A 221 -17.37 0.95 5.81
N LEU A 222 -16.77 1.62 6.80
CA LEU A 222 -17.43 2.64 7.62
C LEU A 222 -17.89 3.84 6.78
N PHE A 223 -17.04 4.33 5.88
CA PHE A 223 -17.38 5.49 5.05
C PHE A 223 -18.31 5.15 3.88
N GLY A 224 -18.31 3.89 3.43
CA GLY A 224 -19.25 3.37 2.44
C GLY A 224 -20.64 3.04 3.00
N ASP A 225 -20.78 2.91 4.32
CA ASP A 225 -22.02 2.50 4.95
C ASP A 225 -23.05 3.63 4.97
N GLN A 226 -24.17 3.43 4.26
CA GLN A 226 -25.28 4.38 4.13
C GLN A 226 -26.52 3.98 4.96
N ARG A 227 -26.41 2.96 5.82
CA ARG A 227 -27.53 2.56 6.69
C ARG A 227 -28.00 3.71 7.58
N PRO A 228 -29.31 3.84 7.85
CA PRO A 228 -29.85 4.94 8.67
C PRO A 228 -29.12 5.05 10.01
N GLY A 229 -28.69 6.25 10.35
CA GLY A 229 -27.96 6.57 11.59
C GLY A 229 -26.43 6.44 11.50
N VAL A 230 -25.87 5.60 10.63
CA VAL A 230 -24.41 5.43 10.49
C VAL A 230 -23.74 6.73 10.04
N PRO A 231 -24.23 7.47 9.02
CA PRO A 231 -23.63 8.75 8.64
C PRO A 231 -23.57 9.75 9.80
N LEU A 232 -24.64 9.87 10.59
CA LEU A 232 -24.68 10.78 11.75
C LEU A 232 -23.66 10.37 12.82
N LEU A 233 -23.60 9.08 13.17
CA LEU A 233 -22.64 8.57 14.16
C LEU A 233 -21.19 8.77 13.68
N ARG A 234 -20.93 8.58 12.40
CA ARG A 234 -19.62 8.82 11.78
C ARG A 234 -19.23 10.31 11.89
N ASP A 235 -20.16 11.23 11.55
CA ASP A 235 -19.88 12.67 11.57
C ASP A 235 -19.65 13.16 13.01
N VAL A 236 -20.39 12.67 14.00
CA VAL A 236 -20.13 12.91 15.42
C VAL A 236 -18.78 12.32 15.83
N GLY A 237 -18.47 11.09 15.41
CA GLY A 237 -17.19 10.45 15.66
C GLY A 237 -16.00 11.24 15.10
N LEU A 238 -16.12 11.78 13.89
CA LEU A 238 -15.11 12.65 13.29
C LEU A 238 -14.93 13.97 14.06
N LEU A 239 -16.03 14.58 14.53
CA LEU A 239 -15.99 15.77 15.36
C LEU A 239 -15.24 15.49 16.68
N LEU A 240 -15.58 14.40 17.37
CA LEU A 240 -14.89 13.99 18.60
C LEU A 240 -13.41 13.68 18.35
N PHE A 241 -13.10 13.04 17.23
CA PHE A 241 -11.73 12.79 16.81
C PHE A 241 -10.97 14.11 16.58
N ASP A 242 -11.60 15.08 15.92
CA ASP A 242 -10.98 16.39 15.67
C ASP A 242 -10.69 17.16 16.96
N LEU A 243 -11.51 17.00 17.97
CA LEU A 243 -11.33 17.61 19.30
C LEU A 243 -10.31 16.85 20.17
N SER A 244 -9.85 15.66 19.78
CA SER A 244 -8.93 14.83 20.57
C SER A 244 -7.49 14.86 20.04
N PRO A 245 -6.55 15.63 20.66
CA PRO A 245 -5.14 15.62 20.26
C PRO A 245 -4.49 14.24 20.36
N THR A 246 -4.87 13.43 21.35
CA THR A 246 -4.34 12.08 21.56
C THR A 246 -4.76 11.12 20.46
N ALA A 247 -6.02 11.20 20.01
CA ALA A 247 -6.51 10.40 18.88
C ALA A 247 -5.81 10.78 17.57
N LYS A 248 -5.62 12.09 17.32
CA LYS A 248 -4.86 12.59 16.16
C LYS A 248 -3.41 12.10 16.18
N GLN A 249 -2.72 12.15 17.32
CA GLN A 249 -1.36 11.63 17.45
C GLN A 249 -1.27 10.12 17.23
N ALA A 250 -2.22 9.35 17.78
CA ALA A 250 -2.28 7.91 17.56
C ALA A 250 -2.48 7.59 16.07
N MET A 251 -3.38 8.29 15.41
CA MET A 251 -3.62 8.17 13.97
C MET A 251 -2.39 8.54 13.14
N SER A 252 -1.70 9.64 13.46
CA SER A 252 -0.47 10.05 12.79
C SER A 252 0.62 8.98 12.94
N ARG A 253 0.81 8.42 14.13
CA ARG A 253 1.77 7.31 14.35
C ARG A 253 1.44 6.10 13.50
N LEU A 254 0.16 5.71 13.43
CA LEU A 254 -0.30 4.61 12.58
C LEU A 254 -0.02 4.91 11.11
N SER A 255 -0.39 6.11 10.64
CA SER A 255 -0.21 6.54 9.25
C SER A 255 1.26 6.65 8.83
N TRP A 256 2.14 7.01 9.75
CA TRP A 256 3.58 7.07 9.51
C TRP A 256 4.28 5.71 9.65
N GLY A 257 3.54 4.66 10.02
CA GLY A 257 4.09 3.32 10.18
C GLY A 257 4.91 3.11 11.44
N PHE A 258 4.73 3.96 12.46
CA PHE A 258 5.36 3.82 13.78
C PHE A 258 4.56 2.93 14.73
N SER A 259 3.85 1.94 14.19
CA SER A 259 3.16 0.90 14.96
C SER A 259 3.92 -0.43 14.86
N GLY A 260 3.95 -1.20 15.93
CA GLY A 260 4.63 -2.49 15.96
C GLY A 260 6.18 -2.41 16.06
N GLN A 261 6.86 -3.42 15.56
CA GLN A 261 8.33 -3.46 15.50
C GLN A 261 8.83 -2.62 14.34
N ILE A 262 9.40 -1.45 14.64
CA ILE A 262 9.92 -0.54 13.62
C ILE A 262 11.33 -1.00 13.21
N PRO A 263 11.56 -1.32 11.92
CA PRO A 263 12.87 -1.70 11.43
C PRO A 263 13.95 -0.62 11.67
N ARG A 264 15.22 -1.03 11.81
CA ARG A 264 16.34 -0.12 12.09
C ARG A 264 16.45 1.01 11.07
N LEU A 265 16.36 0.72 9.77
CA LEU A 265 16.43 1.75 8.73
C LEU A 265 15.30 2.78 8.87
N ALA A 266 14.09 2.37 9.23
CA ALA A 266 12.99 3.30 9.47
C ALA A 266 13.20 4.18 10.74
N ARG A 267 14.15 3.80 11.59
CA ARG A 267 14.60 4.57 12.77
C ARG A 267 15.87 5.38 12.50
N GLY A 268 16.36 5.41 11.24
CA GLY A 268 17.62 6.06 10.88
C GLY A 268 18.88 5.32 11.33
N LEU A 269 18.75 4.04 11.71
CA LEU A 269 19.89 3.22 12.14
C LEU A 269 20.40 2.36 10.97
N PRO A 270 21.73 2.22 10.79
CA PRO A 270 22.31 1.43 9.72
C PRO A 270 22.04 -0.07 9.91
N LEU A 271 22.06 -0.82 8.81
CA LEU A 271 22.11 -2.28 8.84
C LEU A 271 23.51 -2.75 9.26
N PRO A 272 23.63 -3.94 9.90
CA PRO A 272 24.93 -4.50 10.25
C PRO A 272 25.83 -4.64 9.03
N GLY A 273 27.11 -4.24 9.15
CA GLY A 273 28.10 -4.34 8.08
C GLY A 273 28.01 -3.26 7.00
N VAL A 274 27.02 -2.37 7.02
CA VAL A 274 26.93 -1.21 6.14
C VAL A 274 27.51 0.00 6.87
N LYS A 275 28.60 0.58 6.30
CA LYS A 275 29.14 1.84 6.83
C LYS A 275 28.09 2.94 6.60
N SER A 276 27.81 3.73 7.63
CA SER A 276 27.07 4.98 7.46
C SER A 276 27.86 5.88 6.50
N ALA A 277 27.19 6.32 5.43
CA ALA A 277 27.76 7.27 4.49
C ALA A 277 27.93 8.65 5.14
#